data_bd7abf38bc019eb7fa3ec75a7beed99b
#
_entry.id   bd7abf38bc019eb7fa3ec75a7beed99b
#
_cell.length_a   1.000
_cell.length_b   1.000
_cell.length_c   1.000
_cell.angle_alpha   90.00
_cell.angle_beta   90.00
_cell.angle_gamma   90.00
#
_symmetry.space_group_name_H-M   'P 1'
#
loop_
_entity.id
_entity.type
_entity.pdbx_description
1 polymer ?
#
loop_
_entity_poly.entity_id
_entity_poly.type
_entity_poly.pdbx_seq_one_letter_code
_entity_poly.pdbx_strand_id
1 'polypeptide(L)'
;MFSVFFLPTTQKGSRSALLGWALWVCLLVALILYGVFGRQLFILSTLGTVFMYVVLTQAWNLLGGYGGYLNFGMVTFFGIGAYTTAILHHYFGLSAFLTAPVAGITAAFAGLLIGIPTLRLRGAYFALVTMIITFAVQILALDLEITQGALGIYMPRLPLTPLGVERLFYFLFLGFAVLVTVLVYAIQHSNIGWALVAIREDEDAAEIVGVRTVEVKWAANALACFIAGVVGALYAQRIAYVEPIGTFAFDTSLNVVLMAVIGGPGTWQGPLIGTPLVLLVADALRVTFTSEVNRVIFSIVVIVIALYIPGGVMGVLQRWRKRRGTSKASTPSNSTS
;
A
#
# COMPACT_ATOMS: atom_id res chain seq x y z
N MET A 1 -3.12 7.41 -26.68
CA MET A 1 -2.20 8.49 -26.25
C MET A 1 -1.48 8.17 -24.93
N PHE A 2 -1.27 6.88 -24.61
CA PHE A 2 -0.70 6.38 -23.35
C PHE A 2 0.55 5.53 -23.49
N SER A 3 1.10 5.39 -24.68
CA SER A 3 2.24 4.48 -24.99
C SER A 3 3.62 4.93 -24.52
N VAL A 4 3.72 5.84 -23.53
CA VAL A 4 5.01 6.45 -23.12
C VAL A 4 5.46 6.02 -21.71
N PHE A 5 4.72 5.15 -21.03
CA PHE A 5 4.95 4.90 -19.59
C PHE A 5 5.99 3.80 -19.28
N PHE A 6 6.36 2.96 -20.24
CA PHE A 6 7.18 1.77 -19.97
C PHE A 6 8.30 1.55 -20.99
N LEU A 7 9.27 2.44 -21.04
CA LEU A 7 10.58 2.03 -21.55
C LEU A 7 11.48 1.70 -20.35
N PRO A 8 12.00 0.47 -20.26
CA PRO A 8 13.08 0.19 -19.32
C PRO A 8 14.24 1.06 -19.75
N THR A 9 14.60 2.04 -18.93
CA THR A 9 15.87 2.74 -19.09
C THR A 9 16.98 1.78 -18.68
N THR A 10 17.29 0.83 -19.53
CA THR A 10 18.59 0.15 -19.56
C THR A 10 19.61 1.16 -20.10
N GLN A 11 19.79 2.27 -19.43
CA GLN A 11 21.01 3.06 -19.57
C GLN A 11 21.98 2.62 -18.48
N LYS A 12 22.89 1.72 -18.89
CA LYS A 12 24.17 1.51 -18.21
C LYS A 12 24.74 2.86 -17.78
N GLY A 13 24.95 3.03 -16.44
CA GLY A 13 25.97 3.93 -15.94
C GLY A 13 25.69 5.42 -15.95
N SER A 14 24.44 5.90 -15.83
CA SER A 14 24.19 7.32 -15.59
C SER A 14 24.45 7.68 -14.12
N ARG A 15 25.35 8.63 -13.85
CA ARG A 15 25.61 9.21 -12.53
C ARG A 15 24.31 9.63 -11.81
N SER A 16 23.26 9.96 -12.54
CA SER A 16 21.93 10.29 -12.02
C SER A 16 21.17 9.09 -11.41
N ALA A 17 21.38 7.87 -11.90
CA ALA A 17 20.79 6.66 -11.32
C ALA A 17 21.49 6.29 -10.01
N LEU A 18 22.83 6.37 -9.98
CA LEU A 18 23.62 6.16 -8.77
C LEU A 18 23.28 7.17 -7.67
N LEU A 19 23.11 8.45 -8.02
CA LEU A 19 22.65 9.48 -7.09
C LEU A 19 21.26 9.19 -6.54
N GLY A 20 20.33 8.70 -7.37
CA GLY A 20 18.99 8.30 -6.92
C GLY A 20 19.05 7.17 -5.89
N TRP A 21 19.81 6.12 -6.16
CA TRP A 21 19.99 5.01 -5.21
C TRP A 21 20.71 5.45 -3.93
N ALA A 22 21.73 6.29 -4.04
CA ALA A 22 22.44 6.85 -2.88
C ALA A 22 21.49 7.65 -1.97
N LEU A 23 20.57 8.44 -2.52
CA LEU A 23 19.57 9.18 -1.76
C LEU A 23 18.61 8.23 -1.00
N TRP A 24 18.13 7.15 -1.64
CA TRP A 24 17.27 6.16 -0.97
C TRP A 24 17.99 5.43 0.16
N VAL A 25 19.27 5.06 -0.06
CA VAL A 25 20.09 4.43 0.98
C VAL A 25 20.36 5.40 2.13
N CYS A 26 20.69 6.65 1.83
CA CYS A 26 20.92 7.68 2.85
C CYS A 26 19.65 7.93 3.69
N LEU A 27 18.48 8.01 3.05
CA LEU A 27 17.20 8.15 3.73
C LEU A 27 16.93 6.94 4.65
N LEU A 28 17.18 5.73 4.16
CA LEU A 28 16.97 4.50 4.93
C LEU A 28 17.91 4.45 6.14
N VAL A 29 19.17 4.80 5.97
CA VAL A 29 20.14 4.89 7.07
C VAL A 29 19.70 5.94 8.09
N ALA A 30 19.24 7.12 7.65
CA ALA A 30 18.73 8.16 8.54
C ALA A 30 17.51 7.67 9.35
N LEU A 31 16.58 6.94 8.71
CA LEU A 31 15.43 6.35 9.38
C LEU A 31 15.86 5.30 10.42
N ILE A 32 16.82 4.42 10.09
CA ILE A 32 17.35 3.43 11.04
C ILE A 32 18.01 4.13 12.24
N LEU A 33 18.86 5.14 11.99
CA LEU A 33 19.52 5.90 13.05
C LEU A 33 18.48 6.61 13.95
N TYR A 34 17.45 7.19 13.34
CA TYR A 34 16.37 7.80 14.12
C TYR A 34 15.61 6.77 14.97
N GLY A 35 15.34 5.57 14.46
CA GLY A 35 14.71 4.49 15.24
C GLY A 35 15.54 4.06 16.46
N VAL A 36 16.88 4.06 16.34
CA VAL A 36 17.80 3.68 17.43
C VAL A 36 17.90 4.80 18.47
N PHE A 37 18.14 6.03 18.04
CA PHE A 37 18.45 7.16 18.92
C PHE A 37 17.23 8.02 19.29
N GLY A 38 16.15 7.94 18.54
CA GLY A 38 14.93 8.72 18.77
C GLY A 38 14.29 8.38 20.12
N ARG A 39 13.94 9.42 20.87
CA ARG A 39 13.31 9.33 22.20
C ARG A 39 11.88 9.85 22.23
N GLN A 40 11.42 10.45 21.16
CA GLN A 40 10.08 11.03 21.08
C GLN A 40 9.07 9.95 20.65
N LEU A 41 8.20 9.55 21.59
CA LEU A 41 7.17 8.53 21.38
C LEU A 41 6.26 8.89 20.19
N PHE A 42 5.84 10.13 20.11
CA PHE A 42 4.94 10.62 19.06
C PHE A 42 5.52 10.40 17.65
N ILE A 43 6.78 10.77 17.42
CA ILE A 43 7.41 10.66 16.10
C ILE A 43 7.62 9.19 15.74
N LEU A 44 8.03 8.33 16.69
CA LEU A 44 8.17 6.89 16.45
C LEU A 44 6.83 6.25 16.09
N SER A 45 5.76 6.62 16.80
CA SER A 45 4.40 6.16 16.54
C SER A 45 3.91 6.61 15.16
N THR A 46 4.08 7.89 14.82
CA THR A 46 3.68 8.44 13.52
C THR A 46 4.44 7.78 12.37
N LEU A 47 5.77 7.68 12.45
CA LEU A 47 6.57 7.04 11.42
C LEU A 47 6.27 5.55 11.29
N GLY A 48 6.04 4.84 12.41
CA GLY A 48 5.58 3.45 12.38
C GLY A 48 4.25 3.30 11.62
N THR A 49 3.33 4.23 11.82
CA THR A 49 2.06 4.27 11.09
C THR A 49 2.27 4.59 9.61
N VAL A 50 3.19 5.51 9.28
CA VAL A 50 3.57 5.80 7.88
C VAL A 50 4.09 4.53 7.20
N PHE A 51 5.00 3.77 7.83
CA PHE A 51 5.53 2.55 7.24
C PHE A 51 4.47 1.47 7.08
N MET A 52 3.55 1.33 8.05
CA MET A 52 2.39 0.44 7.94
C MET A 52 1.56 0.77 6.70
N TYR A 53 1.21 2.04 6.50
CA TYR A 53 0.46 2.46 5.32
C TYR A 53 1.27 2.35 4.02
N VAL A 54 2.59 2.54 4.04
CA VAL A 54 3.45 2.26 2.88
C VAL A 54 3.31 0.81 2.44
N VAL A 55 3.34 -0.14 3.39
CA VAL A 55 3.16 -1.57 3.08
C VAL A 55 1.79 -1.84 2.47
N LEU A 56 0.72 -1.33 3.08
CA LEU A 56 -0.65 -1.49 2.57
C LEU A 56 -0.82 -0.88 1.18
N THR A 57 -0.25 0.30 0.97
CA THR A 57 -0.30 1.00 -0.32
C THR A 57 0.51 0.28 -1.40
N GLN A 58 1.67 -0.30 -1.05
CA GLN A 58 2.44 -1.15 -1.94
C GLN A 58 1.68 -2.44 -2.31
N ALA A 59 1.03 -3.07 -1.32
CA ALA A 59 0.20 -4.24 -1.56
C ALA A 59 -0.98 -3.92 -2.50
N TRP A 60 -1.68 -2.81 -2.24
CA TRP A 60 -2.74 -2.32 -3.13
C TRP A 60 -2.24 -2.03 -4.54
N ASN A 61 -1.06 -1.45 -4.66
CA ASN A 61 -0.45 -1.05 -5.92
C ASN A 61 -0.20 -2.24 -6.87
N LEU A 62 -0.05 -3.46 -6.35
CA LEU A 62 0.12 -4.67 -7.17
C LEU A 62 -1.07 -4.87 -8.11
N LEU A 63 -2.28 -4.88 -7.58
CA LEU A 63 -3.48 -5.09 -8.37
C LEU A 63 -4.07 -3.77 -8.88
N GLY A 64 -4.14 -2.74 -8.02
CA GLY A 64 -4.73 -1.46 -8.35
C GLY A 64 -3.85 -0.60 -9.27
N GLY A 65 -2.57 -0.52 -8.97
CA GLY A 65 -1.62 0.29 -9.73
C GLY A 65 -1.14 -0.36 -11.02
N TYR A 66 -0.58 -1.57 -10.92
CA TYR A 66 -0.05 -2.30 -12.10
C TYR A 66 -1.16 -2.94 -12.91
N GLY A 67 -2.15 -3.56 -12.26
CA GLY A 67 -3.26 -4.25 -12.95
C GLY A 67 -4.44 -3.35 -13.33
N GLY A 68 -4.53 -2.12 -12.81
CA GLY A 68 -5.62 -1.18 -13.11
C GLY A 68 -6.95 -1.46 -12.42
N TYR A 69 -7.00 -2.38 -11.45
CA TYR A 69 -8.20 -2.75 -10.73
C TYR A 69 -8.36 -1.93 -9.44
N LEU A 70 -9.28 -0.98 -9.40
CA LEU A 70 -9.58 -0.15 -8.23
C LEU A 70 -10.20 -0.99 -7.11
N ASN A 71 -9.37 -1.51 -6.20
CA ASN A 71 -9.80 -2.32 -5.08
C ASN A 71 -10.03 -1.46 -3.83
N PHE A 72 -11.29 -1.31 -3.40
CA PHE A 72 -11.66 -0.67 -2.14
C PHE A 72 -11.79 -1.65 -0.97
N GLY A 73 -11.53 -2.94 -1.20
CA GLY A 73 -11.62 -3.99 -0.20
C GLY A 73 -10.33 -4.29 0.55
N MET A 74 -9.30 -3.46 0.46
CA MET A 74 -7.99 -3.76 1.05
C MET A 74 -8.03 -3.91 2.57
N VAL A 75 -8.85 -3.09 3.24
CA VAL A 75 -9.06 -3.15 4.69
C VAL A 75 -9.73 -4.46 5.13
N THR A 76 -10.50 -5.12 4.28
CA THR A 76 -11.10 -6.43 4.56
C THR A 76 -10.02 -7.47 4.90
N PHE A 77 -8.98 -7.56 4.08
CA PHE A 77 -7.90 -8.52 4.25
C PHE A 77 -6.97 -8.15 5.41
N PHE A 78 -6.76 -6.85 5.62
CA PHE A 78 -6.11 -6.33 6.82
C PHE A 78 -6.90 -6.73 8.08
N GLY A 79 -8.20 -6.53 8.10
CA GLY A 79 -9.08 -6.91 9.22
C GLY A 79 -9.12 -8.41 9.47
N ILE A 80 -9.23 -9.24 8.41
CA ILE A 80 -9.15 -10.71 8.52
C ILE A 80 -7.83 -11.11 9.19
N GLY A 81 -6.71 -10.51 8.79
CA GLY A 81 -5.41 -10.78 9.42
C GLY A 81 -5.36 -10.37 10.89
N ALA A 82 -5.89 -9.20 11.24
CA ALA A 82 -5.98 -8.72 12.61
C ALA A 82 -6.82 -9.66 13.49
N TYR A 83 -8.01 -10.06 13.01
CA TYR A 83 -8.89 -10.99 13.72
C TYR A 83 -8.30 -12.40 13.80
N THR A 84 -7.66 -12.90 12.75
CA THR A 84 -6.96 -14.21 12.81
C THR A 84 -5.95 -14.23 13.97
N THR A 85 -5.16 -13.20 14.10
CA THR A 85 -4.17 -13.09 15.18
C THR A 85 -4.84 -12.94 16.55
N ALA A 86 -5.86 -12.10 16.66
CA ALA A 86 -6.60 -11.89 17.91
C ALA A 86 -7.28 -13.17 18.40
N ILE A 87 -7.94 -13.91 17.50
CA ILE A 87 -8.61 -15.18 17.78
C ILE A 87 -7.58 -16.24 18.19
N LEU A 88 -6.50 -16.41 17.43
CA LEU A 88 -5.46 -17.40 17.76
C LEU A 88 -4.77 -17.07 19.08
N HIS A 89 -4.61 -15.80 19.40
CA HIS A 89 -4.11 -15.39 20.70
C HIS A 89 -5.11 -15.69 21.82
N HIS A 90 -6.38 -15.31 21.63
CA HIS A 90 -7.42 -15.46 22.66
C HIS A 90 -7.67 -16.93 23.02
N TYR A 91 -7.76 -17.84 22.06
CA TYR A 91 -8.11 -19.24 22.30
C TYR A 91 -6.89 -20.15 22.52
N PHE A 92 -5.74 -19.83 21.93
CA PHE A 92 -4.55 -20.70 21.97
C PHE A 92 -3.33 -20.06 22.65
N GLY A 93 -3.40 -18.80 23.05
CA GLY A 93 -2.29 -18.10 23.70
C GLY A 93 -1.06 -17.86 22.81
N LEU A 94 -1.23 -17.99 21.48
CA LEU A 94 -0.12 -17.85 20.53
C LEU A 94 0.31 -16.39 20.40
N SER A 95 1.62 -16.15 20.28
CA SER A 95 2.13 -14.79 20.10
C SER A 95 1.80 -14.27 18.71
N ALA A 96 1.51 -12.95 18.58
CA ALA A 96 1.18 -12.31 17.32
C ALA A 96 2.28 -12.44 16.27
N PHE A 97 3.53 -12.56 16.66
CA PHE A 97 4.66 -12.74 15.73
C PHE A 97 4.65 -14.11 15.05
N LEU A 98 4.21 -15.16 15.78
CA LEU A 98 4.03 -16.50 15.22
C LEU A 98 2.77 -16.60 14.38
N THR A 99 1.72 -15.87 14.74
CA THR A 99 0.45 -15.90 14.02
C THR A 99 0.43 -14.99 12.78
N ALA A 100 1.36 -14.03 12.66
CA ALA A 100 1.39 -13.11 11.51
C ALA A 100 1.50 -13.82 10.14
N PRO A 101 2.35 -14.84 9.92
CA PRO A 101 2.33 -15.60 8.67
C PRO A 101 1.01 -16.35 8.43
N VAL A 102 0.41 -16.91 9.49
CA VAL A 102 -0.90 -17.58 9.43
C VAL A 102 -1.98 -16.57 9.04
N ALA A 103 -1.98 -15.39 9.64
CA ALA A 103 -2.88 -14.30 9.30
C ALA A 103 -2.74 -13.84 7.84
N GLY A 104 -1.52 -13.83 7.31
CA GLY A 104 -1.28 -13.60 5.89
C GLY A 104 -1.89 -14.68 5.01
N ILE A 105 -1.72 -15.97 5.38
CA ILE A 105 -2.28 -17.10 4.63
C ILE A 105 -3.81 -17.08 4.66
N THR A 106 -4.42 -16.84 5.82
CA THR A 106 -5.90 -16.76 5.93
C THR A 106 -6.45 -15.59 5.12
N ALA A 107 -5.80 -14.43 5.15
CA ALA A 107 -6.16 -13.28 4.34
C ALA A 107 -5.99 -13.55 2.84
N ALA A 108 -4.92 -14.23 2.42
CA ALA A 108 -4.70 -14.64 1.03
C ALA A 108 -5.76 -15.63 0.56
N PHE A 109 -6.10 -16.61 1.40
CA PHE A 109 -7.16 -17.59 1.10
C PHE A 109 -8.52 -16.91 0.95
N ALA A 110 -8.88 -16.02 1.88
CA ALA A 110 -10.09 -15.21 1.77
C ALA A 110 -10.06 -14.32 0.51
N GLY A 111 -8.90 -13.74 0.20
CA GLY A 111 -8.68 -12.95 -1.00
C GLY A 111 -8.85 -13.73 -2.30
N LEU A 112 -8.46 -15.00 -2.34
CA LEU A 112 -8.72 -15.89 -3.47
C LEU A 112 -10.21 -16.25 -3.55
N LEU A 113 -10.83 -16.65 -2.44
CA LEU A 113 -12.24 -17.02 -2.39
C LEU A 113 -13.14 -15.88 -2.87
N ILE A 114 -12.91 -14.67 -2.39
CA ILE A 114 -13.62 -13.46 -2.80
C ILE A 114 -13.20 -13.02 -4.21
N GLY A 115 -11.92 -13.18 -4.54
CA GLY A 115 -11.34 -12.78 -5.81
C GLY A 115 -11.88 -13.58 -7.01
N ILE A 116 -12.16 -14.86 -6.84
CA ILE A 116 -12.68 -15.73 -7.94
C ILE A 116 -13.91 -15.11 -8.63
N PRO A 117 -14.96 -14.73 -7.91
CA PRO A 117 -16.13 -14.09 -8.53
C PRO A 117 -15.87 -12.62 -8.88
N THR A 118 -15.15 -11.86 -8.04
CA THR A 118 -15.05 -10.41 -8.18
C THR A 118 -14.09 -9.96 -9.27
N LEU A 119 -12.98 -10.67 -9.50
CA LEU A 119 -12.00 -10.35 -10.55
C LEU A 119 -12.49 -10.62 -11.98
N ARG A 120 -13.70 -11.16 -12.12
CA ARG A 120 -14.42 -11.22 -13.40
C ARG A 120 -15.09 -9.90 -13.75
N LEU A 121 -15.32 -9.04 -12.76
CA LEU A 121 -15.88 -7.70 -12.96
C LEU A 121 -14.78 -6.72 -13.37
N ARG A 122 -15.13 -5.73 -14.20
CA ARG A 122 -14.18 -4.72 -14.69
C ARG A 122 -14.61 -3.32 -14.26
N GLY A 123 -13.63 -2.42 -14.16
CA GLY A 123 -13.88 -1.00 -13.92
C GLY A 123 -14.64 -0.70 -12.62
N ALA A 124 -15.66 0.13 -12.70
CA ALA A 124 -16.42 0.62 -11.56
C ALA A 124 -17.19 -0.50 -10.81
N TYR A 125 -17.62 -1.54 -11.51
CA TYR A 125 -18.33 -2.65 -10.88
C TYR A 125 -17.44 -3.43 -9.90
N PHE A 126 -16.16 -3.64 -10.24
CA PHE A 126 -15.18 -4.23 -9.33
C PHE A 126 -14.99 -3.37 -8.07
N ALA A 127 -14.85 -2.06 -8.25
CA ALA A 127 -14.67 -1.11 -7.15
C ALA A 127 -15.87 -1.14 -6.18
N LEU A 128 -17.11 -1.10 -6.71
CA LEU A 128 -18.33 -1.15 -5.91
C LEU A 128 -18.48 -2.47 -5.15
N VAL A 129 -18.23 -3.59 -5.80
CA VAL A 129 -18.35 -4.91 -5.17
C VAL A 129 -17.33 -5.09 -4.05
N THR A 130 -16.07 -4.66 -4.25
CA THR A 130 -15.04 -4.74 -3.20
C THR A 130 -15.37 -3.85 -1.99
N MET A 131 -16.02 -2.70 -2.20
CA MET A 131 -16.54 -1.85 -1.13
C MET A 131 -17.67 -2.54 -0.36
N ILE A 132 -18.65 -3.13 -1.06
CA ILE A 132 -19.78 -3.86 -0.43
C ILE A 132 -19.26 -5.05 0.40
N ILE A 133 -18.27 -5.78 -0.11
CA ILE A 133 -17.64 -6.89 0.61
C ILE A 133 -17.01 -6.43 1.92
N THR A 134 -16.40 -5.25 1.95
CA THR A 134 -15.84 -4.69 3.19
C THR A 134 -16.92 -4.53 4.25
N PHE A 135 -18.06 -3.95 3.91
CA PHE A 135 -19.18 -3.81 4.85
C PHE A 135 -19.80 -5.15 5.22
N ALA A 136 -19.91 -6.08 4.27
CA ALA A 136 -20.43 -7.42 4.55
C ALA A 136 -19.55 -8.18 5.56
N VAL A 137 -18.23 -8.14 5.40
CA VAL A 137 -17.29 -8.78 6.34
C VAL A 137 -17.28 -8.06 7.69
N GLN A 138 -17.43 -6.74 7.72
CA GLN A 138 -17.59 -5.99 8.97
C GLN A 138 -18.84 -6.44 9.74
N ILE A 139 -19.98 -6.57 9.07
CA ILE A 139 -21.24 -7.04 9.68
C ILE A 139 -21.08 -8.50 10.16
N LEU A 140 -20.47 -9.37 9.37
CA LEU A 140 -20.17 -10.74 9.80
C LEU A 140 -19.31 -10.76 11.05
N ALA A 141 -18.31 -9.88 11.15
CA ALA A 141 -17.46 -9.78 12.33
C ALA A 141 -18.24 -9.24 13.55
N LEU A 142 -19.32 -8.48 13.37
CA LEU A 142 -20.19 -8.03 14.46
C LEU A 142 -21.11 -9.13 14.98
N ASP A 143 -21.54 -10.07 14.11
CA ASP A 143 -22.53 -11.11 14.45
C ASP A 143 -21.89 -12.42 14.93
N LEU A 144 -20.64 -12.71 14.54
CA LEU A 144 -19.99 -13.96 14.90
C LEU A 144 -19.54 -13.96 16.37
N GLU A 145 -19.87 -15.01 17.11
CA GLU A 145 -19.45 -15.19 18.52
C GLU A 145 -17.92 -15.33 18.66
N ILE A 146 -17.25 -15.95 17.68
CA ILE A 146 -15.79 -16.15 17.69
C ILE A 146 -14.99 -14.83 17.65
N THR A 147 -15.60 -13.77 17.13
CA THR A 147 -15.01 -12.43 17.07
C THR A 147 -15.37 -11.58 18.28
N GLN A 148 -16.16 -12.11 19.20
CA GLN A 148 -16.76 -11.41 20.35
C GLN A 148 -17.64 -10.20 19.94
N GLY A 149 -18.08 -10.16 18.71
CA GLY A 149 -19.01 -9.15 18.19
C GLY A 149 -18.54 -7.72 18.41
N ALA A 150 -19.44 -6.86 18.88
CA ALA A 150 -19.16 -5.45 19.13
C ALA A 150 -18.19 -5.20 20.30
N LEU A 151 -18.01 -6.17 21.21
CA LEU A 151 -17.08 -6.03 22.35
C LEU A 151 -15.62 -6.08 21.89
N GLY A 152 -15.33 -6.74 20.78
CA GLY A 152 -13.99 -6.94 20.28
C GLY A 152 -13.10 -7.82 21.16
N ILE A 153 -11.90 -8.09 20.71
CA ILE A 153 -10.94 -8.97 21.40
C ILE A 153 -9.78 -8.14 21.96
N TYR A 154 -9.56 -8.25 23.27
CA TYR A 154 -8.39 -7.68 23.94
C TYR A 154 -7.21 -8.65 23.83
N MET A 155 -6.03 -8.10 23.52
CA MET A 155 -4.78 -8.82 23.50
C MET A 155 -3.87 -8.29 24.63
N PRO A 156 -3.02 -9.14 25.25
CA PRO A 156 -2.09 -8.68 26.26
C PRO A 156 -1.06 -7.75 25.64
N ARG A 157 -0.78 -6.67 26.32
CA ARG A 157 0.29 -5.77 25.97
C ARG A 157 1.64 -6.44 26.15
N LEU A 158 2.57 -6.13 25.26
CA LEU A 158 3.95 -6.61 25.41
C LEU A 158 4.55 -6.07 26.72
N PRO A 159 5.35 -6.88 27.44
CA PRO A 159 6.00 -6.48 28.69
C PRO A 159 7.19 -5.54 28.43
N LEU A 160 6.96 -4.46 27.71
CA LEU A 160 7.94 -3.45 27.32
C LEU A 160 7.45 -2.06 27.75
N THR A 161 8.38 -1.14 27.89
CA THR A 161 8.03 0.27 28.08
C THR A 161 7.25 0.80 26.86
N PRO A 162 6.37 1.81 27.00
CA PRO A 162 5.65 2.37 25.86
C PRO A 162 6.57 2.78 24.70
N LEU A 163 7.73 3.36 25.00
CA LEU A 163 8.75 3.68 24.01
C LEU A 163 9.35 2.43 23.37
N GLY A 164 9.55 1.36 24.13
CA GLY A 164 10.05 0.07 23.65
C GLY A 164 9.08 -0.59 22.67
N VAL A 165 7.78 -0.55 22.97
CA VAL A 165 6.72 -1.07 22.09
C VAL A 165 6.72 -0.31 20.76
N GLU A 166 6.65 1.03 20.81
CA GLU A 166 6.63 1.83 19.58
C GLU A 166 7.90 1.66 18.75
N ARG A 167 9.06 1.54 19.41
CA ARG A 167 10.33 1.28 18.72
C ARG A 167 10.35 -0.11 18.04
N LEU A 168 9.81 -1.13 18.69
CA LEU A 168 9.71 -2.47 18.13
C LEU A 168 8.84 -2.45 16.86
N PHE A 169 7.63 -1.86 16.92
CA PHE A 169 6.73 -1.79 15.76
C PHE A 169 7.25 -0.85 14.67
N TYR A 170 7.99 0.20 15.04
CA TYR A 170 8.71 1.04 14.08
C TYR A 170 9.66 0.20 13.20
N PHE A 171 10.53 -0.60 13.82
CA PHE A 171 11.48 -1.43 13.09
C PHE A 171 10.80 -2.57 12.33
N LEU A 172 9.75 -3.16 12.88
CA LEU A 172 8.98 -4.20 12.19
C LEU A 172 8.32 -3.66 10.92
N PHE A 173 7.62 -2.53 11.01
CA PHE A 173 6.98 -1.92 9.86
C PHE A 173 8.00 -1.34 8.88
N LEU A 174 9.10 -0.76 9.33
CA LEU A 174 10.19 -0.31 8.45
C LEU A 174 10.78 -1.49 7.68
N GLY A 175 11.15 -2.58 8.37
CA GLY A 175 11.71 -3.77 7.73
C GLY A 175 10.74 -4.38 6.73
N PHE A 176 9.45 -4.45 7.09
CA PHE A 176 8.41 -4.97 6.20
C PHE A 176 8.15 -4.02 5.01
N ALA A 177 8.19 -2.70 5.21
CA ALA A 177 8.09 -1.72 4.13
C ALA A 177 9.25 -1.86 3.13
N VAL A 178 10.47 -2.05 3.60
CA VAL A 178 11.63 -2.31 2.74
C VAL A 178 11.46 -3.62 1.98
N LEU A 179 11.10 -4.70 2.68
CA LEU A 179 10.90 -6.02 2.07
C LEU A 179 9.83 -5.99 0.98
N VAL A 180 8.65 -5.42 1.27
CA VAL A 180 7.55 -5.33 0.29
C VAL A 180 7.90 -4.38 -0.86
N THR A 181 8.62 -3.30 -0.60
CA THR A 181 9.09 -2.41 -1.68
C THR A 181 10.06 -3.11 -2.62
N VAL A 182 11.01 -3.89 -2.08
CA VAL A 182 11.94 -4.70 -2.89
C VAL A 182 11.18 -5.78 -3.68
N LEU A 183 10.18 -6.42 -3.06
CA LEU A 183 9.31 -7.39 -3.72
C LEU A 183 8.54 -6.77 -4.89
N VAL A 184 7.90 -5.61 -4.67
CA VAL A 184 7.17 -4.89 -5.73
C VAL A 184 8.12 -4.43 -6.84
N TYR A 185 9.33 -3.96 -6.49
CA TYR A 185 10.35 -3.64 -7.47
C TYR A 185 10.75 -4.85 -8.31
N ALA A 186 10.93 -6.03 -7.70
CA ALA A 186 11.24 -7.27 -8.41
C ALA A 186 10.08 -7.70 -9.32
N ILE A 187 8.84 -7.63 -8.83
CA ILE A 187 7.64 -7.95 -9.62
C ILE A 187 7.52 -7.02 -10.83
N GLN A 188 7.74 -5.71 -10.65
CA GLN A 188 7.71 -4.74 -11.74
C GLN A 188 8.63 -5.12 -12.92
N HIS A 189 9.77 -5.77 -12.64
CA HIS A 189 10.74 -6.18 -13.65
C HIS A 189 10.61 -7.65 -14.07
N SER A 190 9.59 -8.34 -13.58
CA SER A 190 9.29 -9.73 -13.91
C SER A 190 8.20 -9.85 -14.98
N ASN A 191 8.04 -11.08 -15.52
CA ASN A 191 6.96 -11.39 -16.46
C ASN A 191 5.57 -11.12 -15.89
N ILE A 192 5.39 -11.29 -14.57
CA ILE A 192 4.11 -10.99 -13.87
C ILE A 192 3.81 -9.49 -13.94
N GLY A 193 4.81 -8.63 -13.71
CA GLY A 193 4.65 -7.19 -13.81
C GLY A 193 4.29 -6.73 -15.22
N TRP A 194 4.95 -7.28 -16.23
CA TRP A 194 4.60 -6.98 -17.62
C TRP A 194 3.20 -7.45 -17.99
N ALA A 195 2.81 -8.65 -17.53
CA ALA A 195 1.46 -9.18 -17.74
C ALA A 195 0.39 -8.30 -17.07
N LEU A 196 0.61 -7.82 -15.82
CA LEU A 196 -0.31 -6.91 -15.14
C LEU A 196 -0.48 -5.59 -15.92
N VAL A 197 0.60 -5.04 -16.44
CA VAL A 197 0.53 -3.81 -17.25
C VAL A 197 -0.22 -4.06 -18.57
N ALA A 198 -0.01 -5.18 -19.22
CA ALA A 198 -0.75 -5.56 -20.44
C ALA A 198 -2.25 -5.67 -20.14
N ILE A 199 -2.63 -6.32 -19.03
CA ILE A 199 -4.03 -6.42 -18.55
C ILE A 199 -4.63 -5.04 -18.30
N ARG A 200 -3.88 -4.14 -17.71
CA ARG A 200 -4.33 -2.77 -17.43
C ARG A 200 -4.62 -1.96 -18.69
N GLU A 201 -3.80 -2.13 -19.75
CA GLU A 201 -3.99 -1.41 -21.01
C GLU A 201 -5.20 -1.97 -21.79
N ASP A 202 -5.25 -3.29 -21.98
CA ASP A 202 -6.38 -3.98 -22.61
C ASP A 202 -6.31 -5.48 -22.26
N GLU A 203 -7.27 -5.95 -21.45
CA GLU A 203 -7.31 -7.34 -20.97
C GLU A 203 -7.60 -8.33 -22.10
N ASP A 204 -8.50 -7.99 -23.03
CA ASP A 204 -8.89 -8.87 -24.14
C ASP A 204 -7.74 -8.99 -25.13
N ALA A 205 -7.03 -7.88 -25.41
CA ALA A 205 -5.84 -7.92 -26.24
C ALA A 205 -4.70 -8.74 -25.58
N ALA A 206 -4.53 -8.63 -24.26
CA ALA A 206 -3.55 -9.42 -23.52
C ALA A 206 -3.84 -10.93 -23.61
N GLU A 207 -5.10 -11.35 -23.56
CA GLU A 207 -5.50 -12.76 -23.74
C GLU A 207 -5.19 -13.28 -25.15
N ILE A 208 -5.46 -12.48 -26.17
CA ILE A 208 -5.19 -12.84 -27.57
C ILE A 208 -3.69 -13.13 -27.80
N VAL A 209 -2.81 -12.37 -27.16
CA VAL A 209 -1.34 -12.59 -27.26
C VAL A 209 -0.82 -13.66 -26.29
N GLY A 210 -1.72 -14.38 -25.59
CA GLY A 210 -1.41 -15.56 -24.76
C GLY A 210 -1.08 -15.26 -23.30
N VAL A 211 -1.39 -14.07 -22.78
CA VAL A 211 -1.27 -13.77 -21.35
C VAL A 211 -2.39 -14.50 -20.59
N ARG A 212 -2.03 -15.26 -19.54
CA ARG A 212 -3.00 -15.92 -18.65
C ARG A 212 -3.55 -14.91 -17.64
N THR A 213 -4.45 -14.04 -18.09
CA THR A 213 -4.93 -12.87 -17.33
C THR A 213 -5.53 -13.26 -15.98
N VAL A 214 -6.32 -14.33 -15.92
CA VAL A 214 -6.98 -14.83 -14.70
C VAL A 214 -5.95 -15.25 -13.65
N GLU A 215 -4.96 -16.07 -14.02
CA GLU A 215 -3.94 -16.58 -13.11
C GLU A 215 -3.08 -15.42 -12.56
N VAL A 216 -2.71 -14.49 -13.42
CA VAL A 216 -1.90 -13.31 -13.04
C VAL A 216 -2.66 -12.42 -12.06
N LYS A 217 -3.95 -12.15 -12.30
CA LYS A 217 -4.80 -11.38 -11.39
C LYS A 217 -4.96 -12.07 -10.04
N TRP A 218 -5.19 -13.38 -10.02
CA TRP A 218 -5.31 -14.14 -8.78
C TRP A 218 -4.01 -14.14 -7.98
N ALA A 219 -2.87 -14.34 -8.62
CA ALA A 219 -1.57 -14.31 -7.95
C ALA A 219 -1.28 -12.93 -7.34
N ALA A 220 -1.52 -11.85 -8.09
CA ALA A 220 -1.34 -10.48 -7.60
C ALA A 220 -2.30 -10.16 -6.44
N ASN A 221 -3.56 -10.57 -6.54
CA ASN A 221 -4.55 -10.36 -5.47
C ASN A 221 -4.20 -11.16 -4.21
N ALA A 222 -3.86 -12.45 -4.34
CA ALA A 222 -3.48 -13.29 -3.22
C ALA A 222 -2.26 -12.74 -2.47
N LEU A 223 -1.25 -12.28 -3.21
CA LEU A 223 -0.06 -11.67 -2.63
C LEU A 223 -0.40 -10.35 -1.92
N ALA A 224 -1.23 -9.50 -2.52
CA ALA A 224 -1.68 -8.26 -1.90
C ALA A 224 -2.46 -8.52 -0.60
N CYS A 225 -3.37 -9.50 -0.61
CA CYS A 225 -4.13 -9.92 0.56
C CYS A 225 -3.24 -10.52 1.65
N PHE A 226 -2.25 -11.35 1.27
CA PHE A 226 -1.27 -11.90 2.20
C PHE A 226 -0.51 -10.78 2.94
N ILE A 227 0.02 -9.81 2.20
CA ILE A 227 0.75 -8.68 2.76
C ILE A 227 -0.17 -7.87 3.71
N ALA A 228 -1.42 -7.59 3.30
CA ALA A 228 -2.38 -6.88 4.12
C ALA A 228 -2.71 -7.64 5.41
N GLY A 229 -2.87 -8.97 5.34
CA GLY A 229 -3.13 -9.82 6.50
C GLY A 229 -1.97 -9.82 7.52
N VAL A 230 -0.73 -9.88 7.05
CA VAL A 230 0.46 -9.76 7.93
C VAL A 230 0.51 -8.40 8.62
N VAL A 231 0.22 -7.32 7.89
CA VAL A 231 0.15 -5.95 8.48
C VAL A 231 -0.95 -5.89 9.53
N GLY A 232 -2.13 -6.47 9.24
CA GLY A 232 -3.25 -6.52 10.18
C GLY A 232 -2.90 -7.24 11.47
N ALA A 233 -2.18 -8.37 11.40
CA ALA A 233 -1.69 -9.12 12.55
C ALA A 233 -0.76 -8.27 13.44
N LEU A 234 0.21 -7.59 12.83
CA LEU A 234 1.14 -6.72 13.54
C LEU A 234 0.44 -5.50 14.16
N TYR A 235 -0.53 -4.94 13.45
CA TYR A 235 -1.35 -3.84 13.94
C TYR A 235 -2.18 -4.24 15.15
N ALA A 236 -2.83 -5.42 15.12
CA ALA A 236 -3.61 -5.95 16.23
C ALA A 236 -2.78 -6.02 17.53
N GLN A 237 -1.55 -6.51 17.44
CA GLN A 237 -0.65 -6.58 18.61
C GLN A 237 -0.17 -5.20 19.08
N ARG A 238 0.04 -4.25 18.13
CA ARG A 238 0.46 -2.88 18.48
C ARG A 238 -0.62 -2.16 19.29
N ILE A 239 -1.89 -2.27 18.85
CA ILE A 239 -3.02 -1.62 19.53
C ILE A 239 -3.48 -2.42 20.75
N ALA A 240 -3.22 -3.75 20.77
CA ALA A 240 -3.66 -4.69 21.79
C ALA A 240 -5.19 -4.76 21.98
N TYR A 241 -5.93 -4.34 20.96
CA TYR A 241 -7.39 -4.37 20.93
C TYR A 241 -7.88 -4.39 19.47
N VAL A 242 -8.79 -5.29 19.15
CA VAL A 242 -9.36 -5.45 17.81
C VAL A 242 -10.88 -5.43 17.92
N GLU A 243 -11.51 -4.47 17.26
CA GLU A 243 -12.96 -4.36 17.21
C GLU A 243 -13.43 -4.17 15.75
N PRO A 244 -14.67 -4.63 15.37
CA PRO A 244 -15.05 -4.69 13.97
C PRO A 244 -15.13 -3.32 13.28
N ILE A 245 -15.70 -2.31 13.96
CA ILE A 245 -15.98 -1.01 13.35
C ILE A 245 -14.69 -0.30 12.97
N GLY A 246 -13.70 -0.21 13.87
CA GLY A 246 -12.43 0.44 13.61
C GLY A 246 -11.50 -0.38 12.71
N THR A 247 -11.49 -1.71 12.90
CA THR A 247 -10.58 -2.58 12.14
C THR A 247 -10.96 -2.69 10.67
N PHE A 248 -12.26 -2.75 10.35
CA PHE A 248 -12.78 -2.76 8.98
C PHE A 248 -13.23 -1.37 8.48
N ALA A 249 -12.75 -0.29 9.09
CA ALA A 249 -13.13 1.07 8.71
C ALA A 249 -12.81 1.34 7.23
N PHE A 250 -13.83 1.63 6.44
CA PHE A 250 -13.70 1.91 5.00
C PHE A 250 -12.74 3.05 4.70
N ASP A 251 -12.66 4.05 5.59
CA ASP A 251 -11.72 5.16 5.48
C ASP A 251 -10.25 4.69 5.33
N THR A 252 -9.89 3.55 5.92
CA THR A 252 -8.55 2.96 5.77
C THR A 252 -8.30 2.52 4.32
N SER A 253 -9.24 1.83 3.68
CA SER A 253 -9.14 1.48 2.26
C SER A 253 -9.08 2.72 1.37
N LEU A 254 -9.93 3.69 1.63
CA LEU A 254 -9.95 4.95 0.88
C LEU A 254 -8.61 5.66 0.96
N ASN A 255 -8.04 5.78 2.16
CA ASN A 255 -6.72 6.40 2.36
C ASN A 255 -5.61 5.66 1.59
N VAL A 256 -5.61 4.32 1.60
CA VAL A 256 -4.63 3.51 0.84
C VAL A 256 -4.72 3.79 -0.66
N VAL A 257 -5.94 3.84 -1.22
CA VAL A 257 -6.17 4.19 -2.63
C VAL A 257 -5.66 5.60 -2.94
N LEU A 258 -6.00 6.57 -2.08
CA LEU A 258 -5.58 7.96 -2.25
C LEU A 258 -4.06 8.12 -2.20
N MET A 259 -3.40 7.45 -1.25
CA MET A 259 -1.94 7.45 -1.14
C MET A 259 -1.27 6.87 -2.39
N ALA A 260 -1.83 5.80 -2.96
CA ALA A 260 -1.34 5.20 -4.19
C ALA A 260 -1.53 6.12 -5.40
N VAL A 261 -2.73 6.71 -5.55
CA VAL A 261 -3.07 7.59 -6.67
C VAL A 261 -2.26 8.88 -6.63
N ILE A 262 -2.13 9.51 -5.46
CA ILE A 262 -1.33 10.73 -5.29
C ILE A 262 0.16 10.45 -5.49
N GLY A 263 0.66 9.31 -5.01
CA GLY A 263 2.06 8.92 -5.19
C GLY A 263 2.42 8.63 -6.65
N GLY A 264 1.52 8.01 -7.38
CA GLY A 264 1.68 7.56 -8.78
C GLY A 264 1.47 6.06 -8.90
N PRO A 265 0.25 5.63 -9.27
CA PRO A 265 -0.10 4.21 -9.34
C PRO A 265 0.69 3.49 -10.43
N GLY A 266 1.03 2.22 -10.19
CA GLY A 266 1.84 1.41 -11.10
C GLY A 266 3.34 1.74 -11.08
N THR A 267 3.82 2.39 -10.00
CA THR A 267 5.24 2.61 -9.76
C THR A 267 5.62 2.19 -8.35
N TRP A 268 6.79 1.53 -8.17
CA TRP A 268 7.24 1.12 -6.84
C TRP A 268 7.58 2.31 -5.91
N GLN A 269 7.89 3.46 -6.50
CA GLN A 269 8.23 4.69 -5.78
C GLN A 269 6.99 5.48 -5.33
N GLY A 270 5.86 5.29 -6.03
CA GLY A 270 4.62 6.01 -5.75
C GLY A 270 4.18 5.91 -4.29
N PRO A 271 3.98 4.70 -3.74
CA PRO A 271 3.58 4.51 -2.35
C PRO A 271 4.57 5.10 -1.33
N LEU A 272 5.87 5.09 -1.62
CA LEU A 272 6.91 5.66 -0.74
C LEU A 272 6.83 7.18 -0.63
N ILE A 273 6.31 7.84 -1.65
CA ILE A 273 6.17 9.31 -1.68
C ILE A 273 4.75 9.72 -1.30
N GLY A 274 3.74 9.03 -1.85
CA GLY A 274 2.34 9.37 -1.64
C GLY A 274 1.87 9.15 -0.20
N THR A 275 2.29 8.06 0.43
CA THR A 275 1.90 7.75 1.81
C THR A 275 2.35 8.80 2.82
N PRO A 276 3.65 9.15 2.93
CA PRO A 276 4.06 10.20 3.86
C PRO A 276 3.44 11.55 3.52
N LEU A 277 3.29 11.88 2.24
CA LEU A 277 2.69 13.16 1.83
C LEU A 277 1.25 13.26 2.33
N VAL A 278 0.43 12.25 2.10
CA VAL A 278 -0.98 12.24 2.50
C VAL A 278 -1.12 12.26 4.02
N LEU A 279 -0.34 11.45 4.75
CA LEU A 279 -0.40 11.40 6.21
C LEU A 279 0.08 12.69 6.85
N LEU A 280 1.17 13.29 6.37
CA LEU A 280 1.66 14.57 6.89
C LEU A 280 0.65 15.70 6.68
N VAL A 281 -0.01 15.73 5.51
CA VAL A 281 -1.09 16.70 5.24
C VAL A 281 -2.29 16.43 6.18
N ALA A 282 -2.70 15.18 6.33
CA ALA A 282 -3.80 14.80 7.21
C ALA A 282 -3.51 15.17 8.67
N ASP A 283 -2.31 14.91 9.16
CA ASP A 283 -1.90 15.23 10.54
C ASP A 283 -1.79 16.75 10.76
N ALA A 284 -1.24 17.49 9.81
CA ALA A 284 -1.18 18.95 9.87
C ALA A 284 -2.59 19.57 9.94
N LEU A 285 -3.53 19.04 9.16
CA LEU A 285 -4.92 19.50 9.18
C LEU A 285 -5.62 19.15 10.50
N ARG A 286 -5.33 17.98 11.10
CA ARG A 286 -5.91 17.56 12.41
C ARG A 286 -5.53 18.47 13.56
N VAL A 287 -4.33 19.04 13.52
CA VAL A 287 -3.87 19.96 14.57
C VAL A 287 -4.53 21.34 14.44
N THR A 288 -4.92 21.73 13.22
CA THR A 288 -5.38 23.10 12.92
C THR A 288 -6.91 23.24 12.96
N PHE A 289 -7.64 22.16 12.61
CA PHE A 289 -9.10 22.21 12.43
C PHE A 289 -9.82 21.14 13.23
N THR A 290 -11.13 21.36 13.47
CA THR A 290 -12.00 20.33 14.06
C THR A 290 -12.12 19.11 13.13
N SER A 291 -12.43 17.94 13.68
CA SER A 291 -12.48 16.66 12.94
C SER A 291 -13.37 16.69 11.68
N GLU A 292 -14.48 17.41 11.73
CA GLU A 292 -15.43 17.52 10.62
C GLU A 292 -14.89 18.42 9.50
N VAL A 293 -14.37 19.59 9.84
CA VAL A 293 -13.76 20.53 8.88
C VAL A 293 -12.53 19.93 8.25
N ASN A 294 -11.72 19.20 9.03
CA ASN A 294 -10.57 18.47 8.52
C ASN A 294 -10.93 17.47 7.42
N ARG A 295 -12.01 16.68 7.64
CA ARG A 295 -12.48 15.69 6.64
C ARG A 295 -12.88 16.36 5.32
N VAL A 296 -13.58 17.50 5.39
CA VAL A 296 -13.99 18.26 4.19
C VAL A 296 -12.78 18.84 3.46
N ILE A 297 -11.88 19.51 4.16
CA ILE A 297 -10.67 20.11 3.56
C ILE A 297 -9.80 19.02 2.94
N PHE A 298 -9.57 17.92 3.66
CA PHE A 298 -8.79 16.80 3.16
C PHE A 298 -9.39 16.22 1.86
N SER A 299 -10.72 16.03 1.82
CA SER A 299 -11.41 15.55 0.63
C SER A 299 -11.26 16.50 -0.56
N ILE A 300 -11.37 17.81 -0.34
CA ILE A 300 -11.18 18.84 -1.38
C ILE A 300 -9.73 18.79 -1.91
N VAL A 301 -8.75 18.75 -1.01
CA VAL A 301 -7.32 18.67 -1.40
C VAL A 301 -7.05 17.44 -2.25
N VAL A 302 -7.61 16.30 -1.86
CA VAL A 302 -7.48 15.05 -2.62
C VAL A 302 -8.11 15.15 -4.00
N ILE A 303 -9.33 15.70 -4.11
CA ILE A 303 -10.02 15.89 -5.40
C ILE A 303 -9.19 16.81 -6.31
N VAL A 304 -8.69 17.91 -5.78
CA VAL A 304 -7.85 18.86 -6.52
C VAL A 304 -6.60 18.15 -7.04
N ILE A 305 -5.88 17.39 -6.18
CA ILE A 305 -4.67 16.67 -6.59
C ILE A 305 -5.01 15.62 -7.67
N ALA A 306 -6.09 14.87 -7.50
CA ALA A 306 -6.51 13.85 -8.46
C ALA A 306 -6.87 14.44 -9.85
N LEU A 307 -7.51 15.61 -9.87
CA LEU A 307 -7.88 16.29 -11.13
C LEU A 307 -6.69 16.92 -11.85
N TYR A 308 -5.78 17.56 -11.11
CA TYR A 308 -4.66 18.29 -11.73
C TYR A 308 -3.43 17.42 -11.99
N ILE A 309 -3.29 16.29 -11.28
CA ILE A 309 -2.12 15.42 -11.35
C ILE A 309 -2.53 13.96 -11.64
N PRO A 310 -3.11 13.65 -12.80
CA PRO A 310 -3.67 12.32 -13.11
C PRO A 310 -2.62 11.17 -13.14
N GLY A 311 -1.33 11.48 -13.09
CA GLY A 311 -0.24 10.49 -12.98
C GLY A 311 0.44 10.49 -11.61
N GLY A 312 -0.12 11.19 -10.61
CA GLY A 312 0.49 11.38 -9.29
C GLY A 312 1.80 12.17 -9.34
N VAL A 313 2.39 12.37 -8.17
CA VAL A 313 3.68 13.08 -8.01
C VAL A 313 4.76 12.47 -8.89
N MET A 314 4.78 11.13 -9.01
CA MET A 314 5.77 10.43 -9.81
C MET A 314 5.62 10.67 -11.31
N GLY A 315 4.40 10.82 -11.80
CA GLY A 315 4.12 11.17 -13.20
C GLY A 315 4.64 12.56 -13.57
N VAL A 316 4.49 13.54 -12.68
CA VAL A 316 5.05 14.89 -12.86
C VAL A 316 6.59 14.85 -12.90
N LEU A 317 7.19 14.13 -11.96
CA LEU A 317 8.66 14.03 -11.84
C LEU A 317 9.27 13.39 -13.09
N GLN A 318 8.60 12.37 -13.65
CA GLN A 318 9.04 11.70 -14.89
C GLN A 318 8.91 12.62 -16.12
N ARG A 319 7.83 13.41 -16.22
CA ARG A 319 7.67 14.41 -17.29
C ARG A 319 8.75 15.49 -17.23
N TRP A 320 9.09 15.96 -16.05
CA TRP A 320 10.17 16.95 -15.82
C TRP A 320 11.53 16.40 -16.23
N ARG A 321 11.85 15.16 -15.88
CA ARG A 321 13.10 14.51 -16.29
C ARG A 321 13.22 14.37 -17.80
N LYS A 322 12.13 14.01 -18.50
CA LYS A 322 12.11 13.89 -19.98
C LYS A 322 12.37 15.25 -20.66
N ARG A 323 11.74 16.33 -20.18
CA ARG A 323 11.94 17.68 -20.76
C ARG A 323 13.38 18.16 -20.65
N ARG A 324 14.09 17.83 -19.58
CA ARG A 324 15.51 18.16 -19.38
C ARG A 324 16.45 17.31 -20.25
N GLY A 325 16.06 16.11 -20.64
CA GLY A 325 16.84 15.23 -21.51
C GLY A 325 16.81 15.66 -22.99
N THR A 326 15.69 16.14 -23.47
CA THR A 326 15.51 16.60 -24.88
C THR A 326 16.18 17.94 -25.14
N SER A 327 16.28 18.84 -24.15
CA SER A 327 16.97 20.12 -24.30
C SER A 327 18.49 20.01 -24.50
N LYS A 328 19.12 18.90 -24.13
CA LYS A 328 20.56 18.67 -24.34
C LYS A 328 20.91 18.03 -25.67
N ALA A 329 19.91 17.55 -26.43
CA ALA A 329 20.13 16.86 -27.72
C ALA A 329 19.98 17.76 -28.96
N SER A 330 19.58 19.02 -28.79
CA SER A 330 19.30 19.95 -29.88
C SER A 330 20.33 21.09 -30.00
N THR A 331 21.62 20.79 -29.84
CA THR A 331 22.66 21.68 -30.34
C THR A 331 22.99 21.25 -31.77
N PRO A 332 22.61 22.01 -32.82
CA PRO A 332 23.04 21.70 -34.17
C PRO A 332 24.52 21.93 -34.26
N SER A 333 25.28 20.89 -34.67
CA SER A 333 26.65 21.07 -35.12
C SER A 333 26.62 21.95 -36.39
N ASN A 334 26.91 23.21 -36.26
CA ASN A 334 27.26 24.06 -37.37
C ASN A 334 28.57 23.51 -37.97
N SER A 335 28.44 22.69 -39.01
CA SER A 335 29.52 22.41 -39.94
C SER A 335 29.47 23.46 -41.03
N THR A 336 30.24 24.54 -40.81
CA THR A 336 30.68 25.45 -41.86
C THR A 336 31.82 24.74 -42.60
N SER A 337 31.62 24.44 -43.84
CA SER A 337 32.65 24.28 -44.86
C SER A 337 32.49 25.36 -45.91
#